data_48b9a53e94ff7bc9a207f5fad74e4601
#
_entry.id   48b9a53e94ff7bc9a207f5fad74e4601
#
_cell.length_a   1.000
_cell.length_b   1.000
_cell.length_c   1.000
_cell.angle_alpha   90.00
_cell.angle_beta   90.00
_cell.angle_gamma   90.00
#
_symmetry.space_group_name_H-M   'P 1'
#
loop_
_entity.id
_entity.type
_entity.pdbx_description
1 polymer ?
#
loop_
_entity_poly.entity_id
_entity_poly.type
_entity_poly.pdbx_seq_one_letter_code
_entity_poly.pdbx_strand_id
1 'polypeptide(L)'
;KLFIDANNLTGGPDTKFSVVRYGNVAGSRGSVLPYFKSLIQKNVKSLPVTDEKMTRFWIKLDDGVKFVLNSIEIMQGGELFVPKTPSIRIIDLVKALDKNIKYHIVGIRPGEKLHEVLCPGETARDTLEFKNYYLIVPYSFGDSDRFKKYKTNKNNEKAKFVNNNFVYSSDNNSHFLNIEEIKKLI
;
A
#
# COMPACT_ATOMS: atom_id res chain seq x y z
N LYS A 1 10.49 11.38 1.47
CA LYS A 1 11.22 12.35 2.34
C LYS A 1 11.08 13.76 1.79
N LEU A 2 11.49 14.09 0.54
CA LEU A 2 11.48 15.44 -0.02
C LEU A 2 10.16 16.21 0.21
N PHE A 3 9.01 15.62 -0.10
CA PHE A 3 7.71 16.28 0.11
C PHE A 3 7.36 16.49 1.59
N ILE A 4 7.79 15.60 2.47
CA ILE A 4 7.60 15.78 3.92
C ILE A 4 8.47 16.91 4.40
N ASP A 5 9.75 16.93 3.98
CA ASP A 5 10.71 17.95 4.36
C ASP A 5 10.35 19.35 3.76
N ALA A 6 9.61 19.37 2.65
CA ALA A 6 9.12 20.61 2.03
C ALA A 6 8.23 21.45 2.96
N ASN A 7 7.55 20.83 3.94
CA ASN A 7 6.79 21.59 4.94
C ASN A 7 7.67 22.53 5.77
N ASN A 8 8.97 22.23 5.90
CA ASN A 8 9.92 23.08 6.62
C ASN A 8 10.48 24.22 5.75
N LEU A 9 10.29 24.13 4.42
CA LEU A 9 10.83 25.10 3.45
C LEU A 9 9.78 26.10 2.98
N THR A 10 8.48 25.81 3.18
CA THR A 10 7.40 26.72 2.80
C THR A 10 7.33 27.86 3.80
N GLY A 11 7.64 29.06 3.33
CA GLY A 11 7.64 30.29 4.14
C GLY A 11 6.26 30.81 4.57
N GLY A 12 5.21 29.97 4.51
CA GLY A 12 3.85 30.35 4.90
C GLY A 12 3.05 29.16 5.46
N PRO A 13 2.12 29.42 6.41
CA PRO A 13 1.33 28.42 7.10
C PRO A 13 0.28 27.74 6.19
N ASP A 14 0.06 28.24 4.99
CA ASP A 14 -1.08 27.84 4.15
C ASP A 14 -0.78 26.68 3.22
N THR A 15 0.49 26.42 2.88
CA THR A 15 0.87 25.32 2.01
C THR A 15 1.29 24.10 2.85
N LYS A 16 0.62 22.97 2.65
CA LYS A 16 0.88 21.70 3.36
C LYS A 16 1.20 20.61 2.37
N PHE A 17 2.23 19.85 2.66
CA PHE A 17 2.61 18.65 1.91
C PHE A 17 2.40 17.41 2.80
N SER A 18 1.76 16.40 2.26
CA SER A 18 1.63 15.08 2.85
C SER A 18 1.84 14.03 1.77
N VAL A 19 2.07 12.80 2.17
CA VAL A 19 2.32 11.69 1.24
C VAL A 19 1.28 10.61 1.45
N VAL A 20 0.78 10.05 0.35
CA VAL A 20 -0.01 8.82 0.36
C VAL A 20 0.84 7.70 -0.22
N ARG A 21 0.92 6.57 0.50
CA ARG A 21 1.62 5.37 0.06
C ARG A 21 0.63 4.21 0.04
N TYR A 22 0.37 3.65 -1.13
CA TYR A 22 -0.49 2.48 -1.30
C TYR A 22 0.18 1.43 -2.20
N GLY A 23 -0.39 0.23 -2.22
CA GLY A 23 0.14 -0.89 -3.00
C GLY A 23 -0.22 -0.83 -4.47
N ASN A 24 -0.21 -1.99 -5.13
CA ASN A 24 -0.47 -2.11 -6.55
C ASN A 24 -1.93 -1.79 -6.87
N VAL A 25 -2.13 -0.88 -7.83
CA VAL A 25 -3.47 -0.59 -8.35
C VAL A 25 -3.86 -1.65 -9.38
N ALA A 26 -4.99 -2.33 -9.12
CA ALA A 26 -5.51 -3.37 -9.99
C ALA A 26 -5.72 -2.85 -11.42
N GLY A 27 -5.14 -3.52 -12.41
CA GLY A 27 -5.30 -3.17 -13.82
C GLY A 27 -4.54 -1.93 -14.28
N SER A 28 -3.65 -1.35 -13.47
CA SER A 28 -2.81 -0.21 -13.88
C SER A 28 -1.93 -0.58 -15.09
N ARG A 29 -1.69 0.40 -15.98
CA ARG A 29 -0.88 0.19 -17.21
C ARG A 29 0.51 -0.36 -16.84
N GLY A 30 0.93 -1.43 -17.52
CA GLY A 30 2.22 -2.10 -17.28
C GLY A 30 2.27 -2.99 -16.05
N SER A 31 1.17 -3.14 -15.30
CA SER A 31 1.10 -4.05 -14.15
C SER A 31 0.90 -5.51 -14.56
N VAL A 32 1.08 -6.42 -13.60
CA VAL A 32 1.00 -7.88 -13.81
C VAL A 32 -0.35 -8.33 -14.37
N LEU A 33 -1.46 -7.71 -13.98
CA LEU A 33 -2.80 -8.11 -14.43
C LEU A 33 -3.00 -7.90 -15.94
N PRO A 34 -2.83 -6.70 -16.54
CA PRO A 34 -2.93 -6.54 -17.99
C PRO A 34 -1.88 -7.35 -18.74
N TYR A 35 -0.69 -7.53 -18.18
CA TYR A 35 0.34 -8.36 -18.78
C TYR A 35 -0.11 -9.83 -18.88
N PHE A 36 -0.59 -10.44 -17.81
CA PHE A 36 -1.11 -11.81 -17.84
C PHE A 36 -2.31 -11.95 -18.76
N LYS A 37 -3.26 -11.00 -18.74
CA LYS A 37 -4.39 -10.99 -19.68
C LYS A 37 -3.92 -10.99 -21.13
N SER A 38 -2.92 -10.18 -21.47
CA SER A 38 -2.36 -10.14 -22.84
C SER A 38 -1.71 -11.46 -23.27
N LEU A 39 -1.04 -12.16 -22.34
CA LEU A 39 -0.45 -13.47 -22.60
C LEU A 39 -1.53 -14.54 -22.83
N ILE A 40 -2.58 -14.55 -22.01
CA ILE A 40 -3.72 -15.48 -22.17
C ILE A 40 -4.39 -15.27 -23.54
N GLN A 41 -4.61 -14.01 -23.95
CA GLN A 41 -5.16 -13.69 -25.29
C GLN A 41 -4.28 -14.20 -26.43
N LYS A 42 -2.97 -14.30 -26.22
CA LYS A 42 -2.00 -14.89 -27.17
C LYS A 42 -1.93 -16.41 -27.08
N ASN A 43 -2.81 -17.07 -26.32
CA ASN A 43 -2.87 -18.52 -26.13
C ASN A 43 -1.54 -19.14 -25.63
N VAL A 44 -0.81 -18.46 -24.74
CA VAL A 44 0.40 -19.04 -24.14
C VAL A 44 0.04 -20.25 -23.26
N LYS A 45 0.91 -21.27 -23.26
CA LYS A 45 0.71 -22.49 -22.47
C LYS A 45 0.92 -22.30 -20.98
N SER A 46 1.70 -21.29 -20.57
CA SER A 46 2.00 -20.99 -19.18
C SER A 46 2.32 -19.53 -18.96
N LEU A 47 2.02 -19.00 -17.77
CA LEU A 47 2.33 -17.63 -17.36
C LEU A 47 3.66 -17.57 -16.61
N PRO A 48 4.50 -16.53 -16.85
CA PRO A 48 5.74 -16.33 -16.10
C PRO A 48 5.42 -15.73 -14.73
N VAL A 49 5.75 -16.43 -13.66
CA VAL A 49 5.62 -15.97 -12.29
C VAL A 49 7.01 -15.79 -11.70
N THR A 50 7.25 -14.68 -11.04
CA THR A 50 8.56 -14.37 -10.47
C THR A 50 8.94 -15.34 -9.37
N ASP A 51 8.05 -15.58 -8.41
CA ASP A 51 8.23 -16.49 -7.28
C ASP A 51 6.84 -16.92 -6.75
N GLU A 52 6.71 -18.17 -6.30
CA GLU A 52 5.46 -18.71 -5.75
C GLU A 52 5.02 -18.03 -4.45
N LYS A 53 5.98 -17.55 -3.67
CA LYS A 53 5.74 -16.87 -2.39
C LYS A 53 5.42 -15.39 -2.56
N MET A 54 5.50 -14.86 -3.79
CA MET A 54 5.34 -13.42 -4.04
C MET A 54 3.95 -12.95 -3.66
N THR A 55 3.92 -11.88 -2.86
CA THR A 55 2.69 -11.21 -2.45
C THR A 55 2.71 -9.73 -2.82
N ARG A 56 1.53 -9.15 -3.01
CA ARG A 56 1.35 -7.73 -3.28
C ARG A 56 0.13 -7.21 -2.52
N PHE A 57 0.19 -5.97 -2.07
CA PHE A 57 -1.01 -5.25 -1.71
C PHE A 57 -1.83 -4.94 -2.95
N TRP A 58 -3.15 -4.98 -2.84
CA TRP A 58 -4.05 -4.85 -3.97
C TRP A 58 -5.14 -3.84 -3.69
N ILE A 59 -5.25 -2.79 -4.51
CA ILE A 59 -6.25 -1.74 -4.35
C ILE A 59 -6.93 -1.45 -5.69
N LYS A 60 -8.24 -1.20 -5.68
CA LYS A 60 -8.94 -0.69 -6.86
C LYS A 60 -8.56 0.77 -7.09
N LEU A 61 -8.59 1.21 -8.35
CA LEU A 61 -8.30 2.60 -8.70
C LEU A 61 -9.23 3.56 -7.93
N ASP A 62 -10.54 3.30 -7.94
CA ASP A 62 -11.53 4.15 -7.27
C ASP A 62 -11.29 4.25 -5.76
N ASP A 63 -10.89 3.15 -5.11
CA ASP A 63 -10.58 3.14 -3.68
C ASP A 63 -9.29 3.93 -3.40
N GLY A 64 -8.30 3.84 -4.30
CA GLY A 64 -7.09 4.64 -4.25
C GLY A 64 -7.38 6.14 -4.38
N VAL A 65 -8.20 6.51 -5.37
CA VAL A 65 -8.63 7.91 -5.59
C VAL A 65 -9.39 8.44 -4.38
N LYS A 66 -10.40 7.70 -3.87
CA LYS A 66 -11.15 8.08 -2.67
C LYS A 66 -10.24 8.26 -1.46
N PHE A 67 -9.24 7.36 -1.30
CA PHE A 67 -8.30 7.48 -0.20
C PHE A 67 -7.43 8.74 -0.30
N VAL A 68 -6.96 9.10 -1.50
CA VAL A 68 -6.21 10.35 -1.72
C VAL A 68 -7.07 11.57 -1.40
N LEU A 69 -8.30 11.64 -1.91
CA LEU A 69 -9.21 12.75 -1.63
C LEU A 69 -9.50 12.90 -0.14
N ASN A 70 -9.82 11.79 0.55
CA ASN A 70 -10.02 11.82 2.00
C ASN A 70 -8.75 12.26 2.75
N SER A 71 -7.57 11.85 2.27
CA SER A 71 -6.30 12.27 2.88
C SER A 71 -6.07 13.78 2.74
N ILE A 72 -6.43 14.38 1.60
CA ILE A 72 -6.38 15.83 1.39
C ILE A 72 -7.26 16.57 2.40
N GLU A 73 -8.47 16.07 2.66
CA GLU A 73 -9.42 16.67 3.60
C GLU A 73 -8.91 16.66 5.05
N ILE A 74 -8.21 15.59 5.46
CA ILE A 74 -7.80 15.39 6.85
C ILE A 74 -6.34 15.73 7.12
N MET A 75 -5.52 15.97 6.09
CA MET A 75 -4.10 16.23 6.23
C MET A 75 -3.81 17.50 7.06
N GLN A 76 -2.72 17.45 7.80
CA GLN A 76 -2.23 18.55 8.63
C GLN A 76 -0.83 19.02 8.19
N GLY A 77 -0.17 18.26 7.33
CA GLY A 77 1.15 18.52 6.76
C GLY A 77 2.26 17.67 7.39
N GLY A 78 3.07 17.05 6.55
CA GLY A 78 4.23 16.24 6.93
C GLY A 78 3.95 14.76 7.14
N GLU A 79 2.70 14.35 7.31
CA GLU A 79 2.34 12.96 7.55
C GLU A 79 2.34 12.11 6.28
N LEU A 80 2.54 10.80 6.48
CA LEU A 80 2.43 9.80 5.43
C LEU A 80 1.25 8.87 5.73
N PHE A 81 0.26 8.88 4.85
CA PHE A 81 -0.95 8.06 4.92
C PHE A 81 -0.74 6.71 4.23
N VAL A 82 -1.14 5.63 4.89
CA VAL A 82 -1.04 4.26 4.36
C VAL A 82 -2.39 3.56 4.54
N PRO A 83 -3.17 3.31 3.47
CA PRO A 83 -4.46 2.64 3.59
C PRO A 83 -4.29 1.18 4.03
N LYS A 84 -5.22 0.67 4.80
CA LYS A 84 -5.36 -0.76 5.06
C LYS A 84 -6.01 -1.40 3.85
N THR A 85 -5.22 -2.08 3.02
CA THR A 85 -5.67 -2.74 1.79
C THR A 85 -5.41 -4.24 1.87
N PRO A 86 -6.20 -5.06 1.19
CA PRO A 86 -5.94 -6.49 1.14
C PRO A 86 -4.64 -6.82 0.40
N SER A 87 -4.14 -8.01 0.67
CA SER A 87 -3.03 -8.63 -0.06
C SER A 87 -3.53 -9.75 -0.98
N ILE A 88 -2.75 -10.04 -2.00
CA ILE A 88 -2.91 -11.21 -2.87
C ILE A 88 -1.59 -11.96 -2.98
N ARG A 89 -1.68 -13.26 -3.23
CA ARG A 89 -0.57 -14.05 -3.77
C ARG A 89 -0.62 -14.00 -5.29
N ILE A 90 0.53 -13.84 -5.94
CA ILE A 90 0.57 -13.77 -7.42
C ILE A 90 0.09 -15.07 -8.05
N ILE A 91 0.33 -16.22 -7.41
CA ILE A 91 -0.21 -17.50 -7.86
C ILE A 91 -1.75 -17.58 -7.81
N ASP A 92 -2.39 -16.90 -6.84
CA ASP A 92 -3.85 -16.87 -6.74
C ASP A 92 -4.44 -15.95 -7.82
N LEU A 93 -3.73 -14.89 -8.23
CA LEU A 93 -4.09 -14.08 -9.38
C LEU A 93 -4.06 -14.90 -10.68
N VAL A 94 -3.03 -15.75 -10.88
CA VAL A 94 -2.94 -16.66 -12.03
C VAL A 94 -4.18 -17.58 -12.08
N LYS A 95 -4.51 -18.24 -10.95
CA LYS A 95 -5.67 -19.13 -10.83
C LYS A 95 -7.01 -18.41 -10.99
N ALA A 96 -7.08 -17.14 -10.57
CA ALA A 96 -8.27 -16.31 -10.73
C ALA A 96 -8.52 -15.95 -12.20
N LEU A 97 -7.46 -15.73 -12.99
CA LEU A 97 -7.55 -15.47 -14.41
C LEU A 97 -7.95 -16.69 -15.23
N ASP A 98 -7.29 -17.82 -14.98
CA ASP A 98 -7.61 -19.12 -15.59
C ASP A 98 -7.16 -20.25 -14.67
N LYS A 99 -8.11 -21.04 -14.16
CA LYS A 99 -7.83 -22.16 -13.25
C LYS A 99 -6.99 -23.28 -13.86
N ASN A 100 -6.99 -23.39 -15.20
CA ASN A 100 -6.33 -24.47 -15.95
C ASN A 100 -4.96 -24.04 -16.49
N ILE A 101 -4.64 -22.74 -16.52
CA ILE A 101 -3.38 -22.27 -17.05
C ILE A 101 -2.22 -22.65 -16.13
N LYS A 102 -1.16 -23.16 -16.72
CA LYS A 102 0.08 -23.45 -16.00
C LYS A 102 0.87 -22.17 -15.77
N TYR A 103 1.80 -22.21 -14.83
CA TYR A 103 2.80 -21.15 -14.66
C TYR A 103 4.20 -21.77 -14.56
N HIS A 104 5.20 -20.97 -14.80
CA HIS A 104 6.61 -21.32 -14.59
C HIS A 104 7.32 -20.20 -13.87
N ILE A 105 8.32 -20.55 -13.05
CA ILE A 105 9.08 -19.57 -12.27
C ILE A 105 10.19 -18.98 -13.12
N VAL A 106 10.24 -17.64 -13.16
CA VAL A 106 11.25 -16.89 -13.94
C VAL A 106 12.34 -16.26 -13.05
N GLY A 107 12.19 -16.31 -11.73
CA GLY A 107 13.11 -15.71 -10.77
C GLY A 107 12.86 -14.22 -10.53
N ILE A 108 13.41 -13.72 -9.41
CA ILE A 108 13.29 -12.32 -8.99
C ILE A 108 14.22 -11.45 -9.85
N ARG A 109 13.69 -10.35 -10.37
CA ARG A 109 14.46 -9.38 -11.17
C ARG A 109 15.22 -8.42 -10.26
N PRO A 110 16.33 -7.82 -10.73
CA PRO A 110 17.00 -6.77 -9.96
C PRO A 110 16.05 -5.65 -9.56
N GLY A 111 16.02 -5.32 -8.27
CA GLY A 111 15.12 -4.30 -7.71
C GLY A 111 13.69 -4.75 -7.42
N GLU A 112 13.30 -5.97 -7.82
CA GLU A 112 11.99 -6.53 -7.50
C GLU A 112 11.99 -7.11 -6.08
N LYS A 113 10.90 -6.89 -5.34
CA LYS A 113 10.73 -7.40 -3.98
C LYS A 113 9.82 -8.61 -3.97
N LEU A 114 10.13 -9.59 -3.12
CA LEU A 114 9.26 -10.75 -2.88
C LEU A 114 7.94 -10.29 -2.26
N HIS A 115 8.01 -9.42 -1.25
CA HIS A 115 6.88 -8.81 -0.56
C HIS A 115 7.01 -7.29 -0.55
N GLU A 116 5.88 -6.60 -0.56
CA GLU A 116 5.83 -5.13 -0.45
C GLU A 116 5.70 -4.71 1.01
N VAL A 117 6.42 -3.65 1.41
CA VAL A 117 6.36 -3.09 2.76
C VAL A 117 5.85 -1.66 2.67
N LEU A 118 4.70 -1.38 3.28
CA LEU A 118 4.09 -0.06 3.32
C LEU A 118 4.41 0.71 4.60
N CYS A 119 4.47 0.03 5.77
CA CYS A 119 5.01 0.62 7.00
C CYS A 119 6.19 -0.24 7.45
N PRO A 120 7.43 0.17 7.20
CA PRO A 120 8.62 -0.56 7.64
C PRO A 120 8.83 -0.43 9.14
N GLY A 121 9.50 -1.41 9.74
CA GLY A 121 9.68 -1.52 11.19
C GLY A 121 10.35 -0.32 11.85
N GLU A 122 11.29 0.35 11.14
CA GLU A 122 11.93 1.57 11.62
C GLU A 122 10.95 2.73 11.83
N THR A 123 9.77 2.69 11.22
CA THR A 123 8.71 3.70 11.40
C THR A 123 7.68 3.33 12.47
N ALA A 124 7.79 2.16 13.11
CA ALA A 124 6.78 1.68 14.06
C ALA A 124 6.51 2.68 15.20
N ARG A 125 7.57 3.27 15.77
CA ARG A 125 7.45 4.27 16.85
C ARG A 125 6.72 5.54 16.45
N ASP A 126 6.67 5.83 15.15
CA ASP A 126 6.06 7.02 14.57
C ASP A 126 4.72 6.70 13.91
N THR A 127 4.25 5.47 13.99
CA THR A 127 3.04 5.00 13.33
C THR A 127 1.84 4.99 14.27
N LEU A 128 0.80 5.67 13.84
CA LEU A 128 -0.53 5.66 14.45
C LEU A 128 -1.47 4.79 13.61
N GLU A 129 -2.31 4.02 14.28
CA GLU A 129 -3.33 3.18 13.66
C GLU A 129 -4.71 3.81 13.81
N PHE A 130 -5.35 4.10 12.69
CA PHE A 130 -6.76 4.41 12.56
C PHE A 130 -7.54 3.19 12.05
N LYS A 131 -8.86 3.28 12.01
CA LYS A 131 -9.73 2.19 11.56
C LYS A 131 -9.35 1.68 10.16
N ASN A 132 -9.18 2.61 9.20
CA ASN A 132 -9.02 2.28 7.78
C ASN A 132 -7.62 2.57 7.24
N TYR A 133 -6.70 3.13 8.02
CA TYR A 133 -5.35 3.48 7.58
C TYR A 133 -4.37 3.55 8.73
N TYR A 134 -3.09 3.51 8.36
CA TYR A 134 -1.98 3.88 9.24
C TYR A 134 -1.51 5.28 8.87
N LEU A 135 -1.03 6.02 9.86
CA LEU A 135 -0.44 7.34 9.70
C LEU A 135 0.97 7.34 10.28
N ILE A 136 1.97 7.55 9.43
CA ILE A 136 3.34 7.74 9.89
C ILE A 136 3.52 9.23 10.14
N VAL A 137 3.70 9.59 11.41
CA VAL A 137 3.86 10.96 11.87
C VAL A 137 5.26 11.45 11.53
N PRO A 138 5.43 12.67 10.99
CA PRO A 138 6.75 13.21 10.66
C PRO A 138 7.60 13.33 11.91
N TYR A 139 8.89 13.02 11.76
CA TYR A 139 9.85 13.28 12.83
C TYR A 139 10.07 14.81 12.95
N SER A 140 9.94 15.32 14.17
CA SER A 140 10.28 16.71 14.51
C SER A 140 11.26 16.71 15.66
N PHE A 141 12.44 17.29 15.46
CA PHE A 141 13.48 17.30 16.47
C PHE A 141 13.05 18.20 17.64
N GLY A 142 13.09 17.67 18.87
CA GLY A 142 12.74 18.43 20.08
C GLY A 142 11.23 18.58 20.35
N ASP A 143 10.35 18.08 19.49
CA ASP A 143 8.89 18.12 19.70
C ASP A 143 8.39 16.84 20.37
N SER A 144 8.35 16.83 21.70
CA SER A 144 7.77 15.72 22.49
C SER A 144 6.26 15.57 22.28
N ASP A 145 5.60 16.63 21.83
CA ASP A 145 4.15 16.71 21.70
C ASP A 145 3.65 16.50 20.26
N ARG A 146 4.55 16.19 19.32
CA ARG A 146 4.25 16.02 17.89
C ARG A 146 3.04 15.13 17.60
N PHE A 147 2.81 14.11 18.42
CA PHE A 147 1.67 13.22 18.26
C PHE A 147 0.33 13.85 18.63
N LYS A 148 0.28 14.88 19.48
CA LYS A 148 -0.98 15.51 19.90
C LYS A 148 -1.79 15.97 18.69
N LYS A 149 -1.12 16.55 17.70
CA LYS A 149 -1.71 17.03 16.46
C LYS A 149 -2.37 15.92 15.63
N TYR A 150 -1.84 14.70 15.66
CA TYR A 150 -2.23 13.62 14.75
C TYR A 150 -3.06 12.52 15.42
N LYS A 151 -3.16 12.50 16.76
CA LYS A 151 -3.90 11.45 17.51
C LYS A 151 -5.40 11.43 17.25
N THR A 152 -5.96 12.53 16.78
CA THR A 152 -7.39 12.63 16.44
C THR A 152 -7.48 13.28 15.06
N ASN A 153 -8.17 12.62 14.14
CA ASN A 153 -8.40 13.21 12.82
C ASN A 153 -9.59 14.19 12.84
N LYS A 154 -9.81 14.89 11.73
CA LYS A 154 -10.90 15.86 11.60
C LYS A 154 -12.30 15.26 11.76
N ASN A 155 -12.44 13.95 11.66
CA ASN A 155 -13.69 13.21 11.88
C ASN A 155 -13.85 12.74 13.33
N ASN A 156 -13.05 13.26 14.27
CA ASN A 156 -13.01 12.89 15.68
C ASN A 156 -12.65 11.42 15.95
N GLU A 157 -12.10 10.72 14.98
CA GLU A 157 -11.59 9.37 15.17
C GLU A 157 -10.24 9.44 15.90
N LYS A 158 -10.11 8.65 16.97
CA LYS A 158 -8.89 8.55 17.79
C LYS A 158 -8.02 7.41 17.30
N ALA A 159 -6.75 7.70 17.06
CA ALA A 159 -5.76 6.71 16.72
C ALA A 159 -5.19 6.00 17.96
N LYS A 160 -4.65 4.80 17.72
CA LYS A 160 -3.83 4.04 18.67
C LYS A 160 -2.38 3.99 18.16
N PHE A 161 -1.41 3.87 19.06
CA PHE A 161 -0.06 3.51 18.63
C PHE A 161 -0.03 2.05 18.21
N VAL A 162 0.71 1.75 17.16
CA VAL A 162 1.07 0.36 16.83
C VAL A 162 2.13 -0.15 17.83
N ASN A 163 2.34 -1.46 17.89
CA ASN A 163 3.41 -2.01 18.73
C ASN A 163 4.81 -1.69 18.16
N ASN A 164 5.85 -1.75 18.99
CA ASN A 164 7.21 -1.39 18.57
C ASN A 164 7.82 -2.29 17.49
N ASN A 165 7.29 -3.49 17.31
CA ASN A 165 7.74 -4.45 16.29
C ASN A 165 6.81 -4.46 15.06
N PHE A 166 5.93 -3.48 14.95
CA PHE A 166 4.97 -3.41 13.86
C PHE A 166 5.66 -3.24 12.52
N VAL A 167 5.26 -4.09 11.58
CA VAL A 167 5.58 -3.98 10.15
C VAL A 167 4.30 -4.24 9.38
N TYR A 168 3.96 -3.37 8.44
CA TYR A 168 2.85 -3.59 7.52
C TYR A 168 3.41 -3.98 6.17
N SER A 169 3.42 -5.26 5.90
CA SER A 169 3.90 -5.84 4.65
C SER A 169 2.86 -6.78 4.03
N SER A 170 2.99 -7.03 2.74
CA SER A 170 1.99 -7.78 1.98
C SER A 170 1.93 -9.27 2.33
N ASP A 171 2.96 -9.82 2.98
CA ASP A 171 3.01 -11.23 3.41
C ASP A 171 2.46 -11.44 4.83
N ASN A 172 2.56 -10.43 5.71
CA ASN A 172 2.05 -10.51 7.08
C ASN A 172 0.68 -9.85 7.30
N ASN A 173 0.05 -9.40 6.22
CA ASN A 173 -1.27 -8.78 6.27
C ASN A 173 -2.34 -9.79 6.72
N SER A 174 -3.22 -9.38 7.63
CA SER A 174 -4.33 -10.22 8.11
C SER A 174 -5.45 -10.40 7.07
N HIS A 175 -5.48 -9.54 6.05
CA HIS A 175 -6.51 -9.56 5.01
C HIS A 175 -5.92 -9.98 3.66
N PHE A 176 -6.04 -11.27 3.33
CA PHE A 176 -5.73 -11.82 2.01
C PHE A 176 -7.02 -12.07 1.24
N LEU A 177 -7.04 -11.67 -0.03
CA LEU A 177 -8.13 -12.01 -0.94
C LEU A 177 -7.98 -13.47 -1.39
N ASN A 178 -9.08 -14.20 -1.36
CA ASN A 178 -9.17 -15.52 -1.98
C ASN A 178 -9.40 -15.41 -3.51
N ILE A 179 -9.32 -16.54 -4.21
CA ILE A 179 -9.43 -16.57 -5.68
C ILE A 179 -10.76 -15.99 -6.18
N GLU A 180 -11.88 -16.25 -5.50
CA GLU A 180 -13.20 -15.75 -5.90
C GLU A 180 -13.33 -14.23 -5.67
N GLU A 181 -12.71 -13.72 -4.62
CA GLU A 181 -12.64 -12.26 -4.38
C GLU A 181 -11.75 -11.58 -5.41
N ILE A 182 -10.62 -12.18 -5.78
CA ILE A 182 -9.75 -11.67 -6.84
C ILE A 182 -10.51 -11.62 -8.18
N LYS A 183 -11.26 -12.67 -8.54
CA LYS A 183 -12.09 -12.70 -9.77
C LYS A 183 -13.07 -11.53 -9.86
N LYS A 184 -13.65 -11.12 -8.76
CA LYS A 184 -14.58 -9.97 -8.72
C LYS A 184 -13.90 -8.61 -8.90
N LEU A 185 -12.56 -8.57 -8.80
CA LEU A 185 -11.77 -7.35 -8.86
C LEU A 185 -11.01 -7.14 -10.19
N ILE A 186 -11.02 -8.15 -11.10
CA ILE A 186 -10.19 -8.19 -12.34
C ILE A 186 -11.01 -8.13 -13.62
#